data_899d0209fd8bb1d96fe84363a3ff9e9a
#
_entry.id   899d0209fd8bb1d96fe84363a3ff9e9a
#
_cell.length_a   1.000
_cell.length_b   1.000
_cell.length_c   1.000
_cell.angle_alpha   90.00
_cell.angle_beta   90.00
_cell.angle_gamma   90.00
#
_symmetry.space_group_name_H-M   'P 1'
#
loop_
_entity.id
_entity.type
_entity.pdbx_description
1 polymer ?
#
loop_
_entity_poly.entity_id
_entity_poly.type
_entity_poly.pdbx_seq_one_letter_code
_entity_poly.pdbx_strand_id
1 'polypeptide(L)'
;MRQFMKYFSASFLFISMVITSSIAIAADYKVGFIYIGPPGDHGWNYQHDVGRKAVDEAFGDKVETVFQENVPESADAERVMTQMALSGADMIFATSFGYMEPVLNVAKKFPKVKFEHATGYMTADNVST
;
A
#
# COMPACT_ATOMS: atom_id res chain seq x y z
N MET A 1 12.45 -58.31 -54.99
CA MET A 1 12.29 -58.12 -53.54
C MET A 1 11.99 -56.66 -53.25
N ARG A 2 10.76 -56.41 -52.81
CA ARG A 2 10.18 -55.04 -52.62
C ARG A 2 10.58 -54.53 -51.25
N GLN A 3 11.26 -53.39 -51.12
CA GLN A 3 11.49 -52.67 -49.92
C GLN A 3 10.31 -51.70 -49.68
N PHE A 4 9.58 -51.87 -48.60
CA PHE A 4 8.57 -50.94 -48.14
C PHE A 4 9.24 -49.88 -47.27
N MET A 5 9.30 -48.67 -47.78
CA MET A 5 9.75 -47.49 -47.05
C MET A 5 8.57 -46.90 -46.29
N LYS A 6 8.58 -47.03 -44.97
CA LYS A 6 7.54 -46.44 -44.11
C LYS A 6 7.87 -44.98 -43.86
N TYR A 7 7.04 -44.09 -44.34
CA TYR A 7 7.10 -42.66 -44.02
C TYR A 7 6.53 -42.43 -42.60
N PHE A 8 7.43 -42.01 -41.73
CA PHE A 8 7.05 -41.58 -40.37
C PHE A 8 6.72 -40.08 -40.44
N SER A 9 5.45 -39.75 -40.47
CA SER A 9 4.98 -38.37 -40.46
C SER A 9 4.97 -37.85 -39.01
N ALA A 10 5.96 -37.05 -38.66
CA ALA A 10 6.04 -36.36 -37.37
C ALA A 10 5.17 -35.08 -37.44
N SER A 11 3.95 -35.15 -36.95
CA SER A 11 3.10 -33.96 -36.75
C SER A 11 3.64 -33.17 -35.56
N PHE A 12 4.30 -32.06 -35.84
CA PHE A 12 4.69 -31.06 -34.83
C PHE A 12 3.47 -30.23 -34.47
N LEU A 13 2.87 -30.55 -33.31
CA LEU A 13 1.80 -29.73 -32.74
C LEU A 13 2.42 -28.47 -32.08
N PHE A 14 2.36 -27.33 -32.77
CA PHE A 14 2.68 -26.05 -32.19
C PHE A 14 1.58 -25.64 -31.21
N ILE A 15 1.76 -25.87 -29.91
CA ILE A 15 0.92 -25.29 -28.87
C ILE A 15 1.34 -23.83 -28.73
N SER A 16 0.54 -22.95 -29.32
CA SER A 16 0.68 -21.50 -29.17
C SER A 16 0.22 -21.12 -27.76
N MET A 17 1.17 -20.94 -26.85
CA MET A 17 0.92 -20.49 -25.48
C MET A 17 0.61 -18.98 -25.53
N VAL A 18 -0.68 -18.62 -25.55
CA VAL A 18 -1.13 -17.24 -25.43
C VAL A 18 -0.83 -16.77 -23.99
N ILE A 19 0.26 -16.04 -23.81
CA ILE A 19 0.57 -15.35 -22.56
C ILE A 19 -0.34 -14.13 -22.49
N THR A 20 -1.48 -14.25 -21.80
CA THR A 20 -2.31 -13.11 -21.42
C THR A 20 -1.57 -12.32 -20.33
N SER A 21 -0.83 -11.31 -20.73
CA SER A 21 -0.27 -10.34 -19.80
C SER A 21 -1.41 -9.55 -19.21
N SER A 22 -1.76 -9.82 -17.96
CA SER A 22 -2.65 -8.94 -17.19
C SER A 22 -1.94 -7.60 -17.01
N ILE A 23 -2.44 -6.55 -17.63
CA ILE A 23 -2.01 -5.19 -17.35
C ILE A 23 -2.58 -4.86 -15.98
N ALA A 24 -1.73 -4.87 -14.95
CA ALA A 24 -2.09 -4.33 -13.66
C ALA A 24 -2.24 -2.81 -13.83
N ILE A 25 -3.46 -2.31 -13.73
CA ILE A 25 -3.71 -0.87 -13.67
C ILE A 25 -3.25 -0.45 -12.27
N ALA A 26 -2.27 0.44 -12.20
CA ALA A 26 -1.86 1.04 -10.93
C ALA A 26 -3.02 1.91 -10.40
N ALA A 27 -3.24 1.90 -9.08
CA ALA A 27 -4.20 2.78 -8.45
C ALA A 27 -3.82 4.25 -8.67
N ASP A 28 -4.83 5.12 -8.74
CA ASP A 28 -4.62 6.56 -8.94
C ASP A 28 -3.99 7.21 -7.71
N TYR A 29 -4.29 6.67 -6.53
CA TYR A 29 -3.80 7.17 -5.23
C TYR A 29 -3.34 6.04 -4.34
N LYS A 30 -2.28 6.32 -3.56
CA LYS A 30 -1.78 5.40 -2.53
C LYS A 30 -1.89 6.05 -1.15
N VAL A 31 -2.54 5.35 -0.22
CA VAL A 31 -2.81 5.84 1.13
C VAL A 31 -2.18 4.91 2.17
N GLY A 32 -1.29 5.46 2.99
CA GLY A 32 -0.63 4.73 4.06
C GLY A 32 -1.32 4.93 5.41
N PHE A 33 -1.27 3.89 6.25
CA PHE A 33 -1.77 3.94 7.63
C PHE A 33 -0.69 3.39 8.57
N ILE A 34 -0.40 4.08 9.68
CA ILE A 34 0.45 3.54 10.72
C ILE A 34 -0.32 3.38 12.02
N TYR A 35 -0.20 2.19 12.63
CA TYR A 35 -0.88 1.81 13.87
C TYR A 35 0.13 1.55 14.98
N ILE A 36 -0.17 2.00 16.20
CA ILE A 36 0.67 1.76 17.36
C ILE A 36 0.66 0.30 17.84
N GLY A 37 -0.40 -0.43 17.52
CA GLY A 37 -0.56 -1.84 17.86
C GLY A 37 -1.23 -2.62 16.75
N PRO A 38 -1.58 -3.89 16.99
CA PRO A 38 -2.20 -4.75 16.00
C PRO A 38 -3.68 -4.39 15.79
N PRO A 39 -4.20 -4.46 14.54
CA PRO A 39 -5.63 -4.20 14.27
C PRO A 39 -6.56 -5.28 14.83
N GLY A 40 -6.03 -6.41 15.32
CA GLY A 40 -6.81 -7.48 15.97
C GLY A 40 -7.17 -7.22 17.43
N ASP A 41 -6.86 -6.06 17.98
CA ASP A 41 -7.11 -5.70 19.39
C ASP A 41 -8.58 -5.41 19.73
N HIS A 42 -9.46 -5.32 18.71
CA HIS A 42 -10.87 -4.91 18.82
C HIS A 42 -11.08 -3.54 19.51
N GLY A 43 -10.05 -2.71 19.55
CA GLY A 43 -10.05 -1.38 20.15
C GLY A 43 -9.64 -0.29 19.16
N TRP A 44 -8.69 0.54 19.59
CA TRP A 44 -8.22 1.71 18.84
C TRP A 44 -7.72 1.37 17.42
N ASN A 45 -6.75 0.46 17.33
CA ASN A 45 -6.16 0.10 16.03
C ASN A 45 -7.16 -0.63 15.12
N TYR A 46 -8.00 -1.48 15.71
CA TYR A 46 -9.10 -2.14 15.01
C TYR A 46 -10.03 -1.13 14.34
N GLN A 47 -10.46 -0.09 15.07
CA GLN A 47 -11.38 0.90 14.54
C GLN A 47 -10.77 1.71 13.38
N HIS A 48 -9.48 2.03 13.44
CA HIS A 48 -8.77 2.66 12.34
C HIS A 48 -8.65 1.74 11.12
N ASP A 49 -8.42 0.44 11.33
CA ASP A 49 -8.37 -0.54 10.24
C ASP A 49 -9.74 -0.79 9.60
N VAL A 50 -10.82 -0.70 10.38
CA VAL A 50 -12.19 -0.68 9.84
C VAL A 50 -12.37 0.51 8.88
N GLY A 51 -11.90 1.70 9.27
CA GLY A 51 -11.92 2.88 8.42
C GLY A 51 -11.09 2.68 7.12
N ARG A 52 -9.88 2.12 7.24
CA ARG A 52 -9.04 1.80 6.07
C ARG A 52 -9.74 0.83 5.11
N LYS A 53 -10.34 -0.23 5.63
CA LYS A 53 -11.09 -1.20 4.81
C LYS A 53 -12.31 -0.58 4.13
N ALA A 54 -12.97 0.37 4.79
CA ALA A 54 -14.06 1.12 4.18
C ALA A 54 -13.59 2.00 3.01
N VAL A 55 -12.35 2.53 3.07
CA VAL A 55 -11.72 3.21 1.92
C VAL A 55 -11.50 2.24 0.77
N ASP A 56 -10.95 1.05 1.03
CA ASP A 56 -10.76 0.01 0.00
C ASP A 56 -12.09 -0.37 -0.66
N GLU A 57 -13.15 -0.55 0.14
CA GLU A 57 -14.48 -0.89 -0.36
C GLU A 57 -15.10 0.24 -1.20
N ALA A 58 -14.96 1.49 -0.73
CA ALA A 58 -15.60 2.64 -1.38
C ALA A 58 -14.92 3.04 -2.70
N PHE A 59 -13.60 2.91 -2.80
CA PHE A 59 -12.84 3.43 -3.93
C PHE A 59 -12.28 2.33 -4.86
N GLY A 60 -12.24 1.08 -4.42
CA GLY A 60 -11.82 -0.06 -5.23
C GLY A 60 -10.42 0.16 -5.85
N ASP A 61 -10.31 -0.08 -7.14
CA ASP A 61 -9.02 0.01 -7.87
C ASP A 61 -8.45 1.43 -7.97
N LYS A 62 -9.18 2.47 -7.54
CA LYS A 62 -8.70 3.86 -7.59
C LYS A 62 -7.75 4.20 -6.45
N VAL A 63 -7.86 3.51 -5.31
CA VAL A 63 -7.05 3.77 -4.13
C VAL A 63 -6.40 2.48 -3.64
N GLU A 64 -5.08 2.46 -3.58
CA GLU A 64 -4.32 1.41 -2.91
C GLU A 64 -4.12 1.82 -1.45
N THR A 65 -4.59 1.03 -0.48
CA THR A 65 -4.24 1.25 0.91
C THR A 65 -3.14 0.29 1.37
N VAL A 66 -2.18 0.82 2.12
CA VAL A 66 -1.13 0.04 2.79
C VAL A 66 -1.12 0.39 4.27
N PHE A 67 -0.74 -0.53 5.13
CA PHE A 67 -0.61 -0.25 6.55
C PHE A 67 0.61 -0.90 7.18
N GLN A 68 1.06 -0.33 8.29
CA GLN A 68 2.08 -0.91 9.15
C GLN A 68 1.58 -0.86 10.59
N GLU A 69 1.50 -2.04 11.21
CA GLU A 69 1.13 -2.20 12.62
C GLU A 69 2.35 -2.25 13.54
N ASN A 70 2.11 -2.12 14.84
CA ASN A 70 3.14 -2.18 15.88
C ASN A 70 4.28 -1.19 15.66
N VAL A 71 3.95 0.03 15.25
CA VAL A 71 4.90 1.12 15.06
C VAL A 71 5.04 1.89 16.37
N PRO A 72 6.19 1.86 17.05
CA PRO A 72 6.38 2.62 18.29
C PRO A 72 6.32 4.14 18.06
N GLU A 73 5.89 4.88 19.08
CA GLU A 73 5.91 6.36 19.11
C GLU A 73 7.34 6.88 19.31
N SER A 74 8.18 6.67 18.32
CA SER A 74 9.63 6.95 18.36
C SER A 74 10.15 7.31 16.96
N ALA A 75 11.46 7.31 16.78
CA ALA A 75 12.09 7.44 15.46
C ALA A 75 11.63 6.37 14.44
N ASP A 76 11.08 5.25 14.90
CA ASP A 76 10.49 4.25 14.00
C ASP A 76 9.27 4.79 13.26
N ALA A 77 8.45 5.63 13.89
CA ALA A 77 7.33 6.27 13.22
C ALA A 77 7.80 7.17 12.06
N GLU A 78 8.86 7.97 12.25
CA GLU A 78 9.46 8.75 11.15
C GLU A 78 9.99 7.85 10.04
N ARG A 79 10.67 6.77 10.39
CA ARG A 79 11.23 5.83 9.43
C ARG A 79 10.14 5.18 8.58
N VAL A 80 9.07 4.68 9.21
CA VAL A 80 7.96 4.02 8.51
C VAL A 80 7.22 5.00 7.60
N MET A 81 6.87 6.19 8.09
CA MET A 81 6.20 7.21 7.25
C MET A 81 7.10 7.69 6.10
N THR A 82 8.42 7.83 6.35
CA THR A 82 9.38 8.15 5.29
C THR A 82 9.40 7.06 4.21
N GLN A 83 9.40 5.79 4.60
CA GLN A 83 9.35 4.68 3.64
C GLN A 83 8.04 4.67 2.84
N MET A 84 6.89 4.94 3.48
CA MET A 84 5.61 5.06 2.78
C MET A 84 5.64 6.21 1.77
N ALA A 85 6.14 7.38 2.15
CA ALA A 85 6.27 8.54 1.26
C ALA A 85 7.19 8.24 0.07
N LEU A 86 8.35 7.62 0.31
CA LEU A 86 9.29 7.20 -0.75
C LEU A 86 8.71 6.12 -1.67
N SER A 87 7.80 5.29 -1.18
CA SER A 87 7.09 4.28 -1.97
C SER A 87 5.89 4.82 -2.74
N GLY A 88 5.70 6.15 -2.74
CA GLY A 88 4.69 6.83 -3.53
C GLY A 88 3.35 7.04 -2.81
N ALA A 89 3.31 7.03 -1.48
CA ALA A 89 2.09 7.39 -0.77
C ALA A 89 1.76 8.88 -1.01
N ASP A 90 0.51 9.14 -1.39
CA ASP A 90 -0.05 10.49 -1.57
C ASP A 90 -0.58 11.04 -0.26
N MET A 91 -1.04 10.17 0.63
CA MET A 91 -1.57 10.49 1.95
C MET A 91 -1.15 9.45 2.98
N ILE A 92 -0.90 9.89 4.21
CA ILE A 92 -0.54 9.02 5.34
C ILE A 92 -1.38 9.38 6.56
N PHE A 93 -2.10 8.38 7.09
CA PHE A 93 -2.80 8.47 8.36
C PHE A 93 -1.89 7.98 9.50
N ALA A 94 -1.60 8.86 10.44
CA ALA A 94 -0.82 8.56 11.63
C ALA A 94 -1.76 8.49 12.85
N THR A 95 -2.00 7.29 13.36
CA THR A 95 -3.13 7.03 14.25
C THR A 95 -2.77 6.91 15.73
N SER A 96 -1.83 7.72 16.21
CA SER A 96 -1.51 7.80 17.64
C SER A 96 -1.01 9.18 18.03
N PHE A 97 -1.28 9.60 19.27
CA PHE A 97 -0.91 10.92 19.79
C PHE A 97 0.60 11.18 19.72
N GLY A 98 1.43 10.20 20.09
CA GLY A 98 2.88 10.35 20.10
C GLY A 98 3.53 10.37 18.71
N TYR A 99 2.74 10.25 17.65
CA TYR A 99 3.24 10.46 16.28
C TYR A 99 3.32 11.94 15.87
N MET A 100 2.94 12.88 16.75
CA MET A 100 2.84 14.30 16.42
C MET A 100 4.13 14.91 15.89
N GLU A 101 5.24 14.80 16.64
CA GLU A 101 6.56 15.26 16.17
C GLU A 101 7.08 14.48 14.96
N PRO A 102 7.02 13.13 14.94
CA PRO A 102 7.33 12.33 13.76
C PRO A 102 6.61 12.77 12.48
N VAL A 103 5.30 13.04 12.55
CA VAL A 103 4.51 13.51 11.40
C VAL A 103 5.05 14.83 10.87
N LEU A 104 5.27 15.82 11.74
CA LEU A 104 5.76 17.14 11.35
C LEU A 104 7.16 17.06 10.72
N ASN A 105 8.02 16.20 11.25
CA ASN A 105 9.37 16.00 10.74
C ASN A 105 9.36 15.38 9.34
N VAL A 106 8.48 14.41 9.08
CA VAL A 106 8.35 13.78 7.77
C VAL A 106 7.65 14.72 6.78
N ALA A 107 6.59 15.40 7.21
CA ALA A 107 5.83 16.33 6.38
C ALA A 107 6.70 17.44 5.77
N LYS A 108 7.65 17.97 6.51
CA LYS A 108 8.64 18.97 6.01
C LYS A 108 9.49 18.41 4.88
N LYS A 109 9.81 17.11 4.89
CA LYS A 109 10.65 16.46 3.88
C LYS A 109 9.84 16.08 2.62
N PHE A 110 8.53 15.89 2.77
CA PHE A 110 7.62 15.44 1.71
C PHE A 110 6.42 16.40 1.56
N PRO A 111 6.62 17.63 1.06
CA PRO A 111 5.58 18.65 1.04
C PRO A 111 4.38 18.33 0.12
N LYS A 112 4.53 17.35 -0.77
CA LYS A 112 3.44 16.89 -1.65
C LYS A 112 2.57 15.80 -1.03
N VAL A 113 3.07 15.11 0.00
CA VAL A 113 2.32 14.08 0.73
C VAL A 113 1.43 14.76 1.76
N LYS A 114 0.18 14.34 1.87
CA LYS A 114 -0.76 14.79 2.89
C LYS A 114 -0.67 13.88 4.11
N PHE A 115 -0.76 14.47 5.29
CA PHE A 115 -0.74 13.75 6.56
C PHE A 115 -1.99 14.08 7.36
N GLU A 116 -2.65 13.04 7.83
CA GLU A 116 -3.79 13.11 8.74
C GLU A 116 -3.37 12.51 10.08
N HIS A 117 -3.28 13.34 11.12
CA HIS A 117 -2.83 12.89 12.44
C HIS A 117 -4.00 12.76 13.41
N ALA A 118 -4.40 11.53 13.73
CA ALA A 118 -5.43 11.31 14.74
C ALA A 118 -4.93 11.66 16.14
N THR A 119 -5.72 12.46 16.88
CA THR A 119 -5.48 12.91 18.26
C THR A 119 -4.39 13.97 18.44
N GLY A 120 -3.77 14.45 17.39
CA GLY A 120 -2.82 15.57 17.45
C GLY A 120 -3.51 16.92 17.56
N TYR A 121 -2.71 17.97 17.78
CA TYR A 121 -3.15 19.36 17.77
C TYR A 121 -2.20 20.28 16.99
N MET A 122 -1.09 19.76 16.48
CA MET A 122 -0.13 20.54 15.69
C MET A 122 -0.38 20.29 14.20
N THR A 123 -0.52 21.37 13.46
CA THR A 123 -0.79 21.36 12.01
C THR A 123 0.36 21.98 11.22
N ALA A 124 0.38 21.73 9.92
CA ALA A 124 1.25 22.36 8.92
C ALA A 124 0.51 22.41 7.57
N ASP A 125 1.12 22.98 6.53
CA ASP A 125 0.50 23.13 5.20
C ASP A 125 -0.01 21.82 4.60
N ASN A 126 0.61 20.71 4.97
CA ASN A 126 0.27 19.37 4.53
C ASN A 126 -0.03 18.41 5.69
N VAL A 127 -0.31 18.93 6.88
CA VAL A 127 -0.69 18.16 8.08
C VAL A 127 -2.01 18.69 8.64
N SER A 128 -3.01 17.82 8.72
CA SER A 128 -4.28 18.04 9.43
C SER A 128 -4.39 17.14 10.68
N THR A 129 -5.31 17.48 11.59
CA THR A 129 -5.54 16.72 12.82
C THR A 129 -7.04 16.59 13.10
#